data_b16f5323916165042d51c7dd6e0ee0a1
#
_entry.id   b16f5323916165042d51c7dd6e0ee0a1
#
_cell.length_a   1.000
_cell.length_b   1.000
_cell.length_c   1.000
_cell.angle_alpha   90.00
_cell.angle_beta   90.00
_cell.angle_gamma   90.00
#
_symmetry.space_group_name_H-M   'P 1'
#
loop_
_entity.id
_entity.type
_entity.pdbx_description
1 polymer ?
#
loop_
_entity_poly.entity_id
_entity_poly.type
_entity_poly.pdbx_seq_one_letter_code
_entity_poly.pdbx_strand_id
1 'polypeptide(L)'
;ARKIMKSYPSIKSKLFTVCIAGFPNVGKSTLLSKMTTSTPEINAYPFTTKSLNVGYIEKNYRKIQMIDTPGTLNRFEKMNDIEKQAYLAIKIVANHIIYIFDPTEEYPMDDQLKLYSRVKKLGKEITVYISKTDMVENVDELKKRFDEVYTDPKELSKKLYKLNNKIKD
;
A
#
# COMPACT_ATOMS: atom_id res chain seq x y z
N ALA A 1 6.72 22.11 -12.86
CA ALA A 1 6.87 21.17 -11.74
C ALA A 1 6.24 21.67 -10.46
N ARG A 2 6.43 22.93 -10.11
CA ARG A 2 5.86 23.49 -8.88
C ARG A 2 4.33 23.50 -8.88
N LYS A 3 3.71 23.78 -10.01
CA LYS A 3 2.25 23.77 -10.11
C LYS A 3 1.68 22.37 -9.97
N ILE A 4 2.39 21.39 -10.49
CA ILE A 4 1.99 19.98 -10.38
C ILE A 4 2.07 19.53 -8.93
N MET A 5 3.16 19.86 -8.24
CA MET A 5 3.32 19.52 -6.82
C MET A 5 2.26 20.16 -5.93
N LYS A 6 1.81 21.37 -6.28
CA LYS A 6 0.74 22.03 -5.54
C LYS A 6 -0.63 21.41 -5.77
N SER A 7 -0.81 20.62 -6.85
CA SER A 7 -2.09 19.95 -7.10
C SER A 7 -2.28 18.68 -6.29
N TYR A 8 -1.29 18.30 -5.44
CA TYR A 8 -1.40 17.15 -4.53
C TYR A 8 -1.24 17.58 -3.07
N PRO A 9 -2.12 18.48 -2.57
CA PRO A 9 -1.93 19.02 -1.22
C PRO A 9 -2.08 17.96 -0.13
N SER A 10 -2.68 16.82 -0.46
CA SER A 10 -2.96 15.75 0.49
C SER A 10 -1.81 14.78 0.70
N ILE A 11 -0.82 14.76 -0.20
CA ILE A 11 0.35 13.89 -0.07
C ILE A 11 1.49 14.70 0.52
N LYS A 12 1.84 14.38 1.78
CA LYS A 12 2.87 15.10 2.51
C LYS A 12 4.19 14.36 2.38
N SER A 13 5.10 14.89 1.57
CA SER A 13 6.38 14.24 1.27
C SER A 13 7.34 14.12 2.46
N LYS A 14 7.11 14.92 3.52
CA LYS A 14 7.96 14.88 4.71
C LYS A 14 7.59 13.80 5.72
N LEU A 15 6.43 13.21 5.57
CA LEU A 15 6.00 12.12 6.45
C LEU A 15 6.52 10.79 5.93
N PHE A 16 6.77 9.86 6.86
CA PHE A 16 7.02 8.48 6.48
C PHE A 16 5.78 7.96 5.76
N THR A 17 5.94 7.57 4.51
CA THR A 17 4.83 7.23 3.64
C THR A 17 4.87 5.76 3.27
N VAL A 18 3.75 5.08 3.46
CA VAL A 18 3.56 3.66 3.14
C VAL A 18 2.48 3.54 2.08
N CYS A 19 2.80 2.90 0.97
CA CYS A 19 1.82 2.59 -0.06
C CYS A 19 1.31 1.17 0.11
N ILE A 20 -0.01 0.98 0.02
CA ILE A 20 -0.64 -0.33 0.08
C ILE A 20 -0.90 -0.78 -1.35
N ALA A 21 -0.36 -1.92 -1.73
CA ALA A 21 -0.47 -2.45 -3.09
C ALA A 21 -1.12 -3.83 -3.10
N GLY A 22 -1.75 -4.19 -4.20
CA GLY A 22 -2.41 -5.47 -4.38
C GLY A 22 -3.53 -5.35 -5.39
N PHE A 23 -4.16 -6.46 -5.71
CA PHE A 23 -5.30 -6.52 -6.63
C PHE A 23 -6.51 -5.78 -6.04
N PRO A 24 -7.50 -5.43 -6.89
CA PRO A 24 -8.77 -4.89 -6.37
C PRO A 24 -9.42 -5.90 -5.43
N ASN A 25 -10.10 -5.41 -4.40
CA ASN A 25 -10.89 -6.23 -3.46
C ASN A 25 -10.09 -7.24 -2.64
N VAL A 26 -8.76 -7.10 -2.55
CA VAL A 26 -7.97 -7.97 -1.67
C VAL A 26 -8.00 -7.51 -0.21
N GLY A 27 -8.58 -6.34 0.06
CA GLY A 27 -8.68 -5.80 1.42
C GLY A 27 -7.81 -4.58 1.69
N LYS A 28 -7.35 -3.87 0.66
CA LYS A 28 -6.50 -2.67 0.83
C LYS A 28 -7.21 -1.57 1.62
N SER A 29 -8.43 -1.23 1.21
CA SER A 29 -9.22 -0.20 1.90
C SER A 29 -9.61 -0.63 3.31
N THR A 30 -9.89 -1.91 3.49
CA THR A 30 -10.21 -2.46 4.81
C THR A 30 -9.00 -2.36 5.74
N LEU A 31 -7.83 -2.72 5.25
CA LEU A 31 -6.60 -2.60 6.04
C LEU A 31 -6.33 -1.15 6.41
N LEU A 32 -6.46 -0.25 5.44
CA LEU A 32 -6.27 1.18 5.68
C LEU A 32 -7.20 1.67 6.79
N SER A 33 -8.48 1.31 6.74
CA SER A 33 -9.46 1.70 7.74
C SER A 33 -9.15 1.13 9.13
N LYS A 34 -8.66 -0.10 9.18
CA LYS A 34 -8.31 -0.74 10.46
C LYS A 34 -7.06 -0.16 11.09
N MET A 35 -6.13 0.32 10.29
CA MET A 35 -4.85 0.82 10.79
C MET A 35 -4.84 2.32 11.09
N THR A 36 -5.70 3.09 10.41
CA THR A 36 -5.71 4.55 10.60
C THR A 36 -6.51 4.94 11.83
N THR A 37 -6.06 6.03 12.47
CA THR A 37 -6.70 6.55 13.69
C THR A 37 -7.88 7.48 13.41
N SER A 38 -8.05 7.85 12.15
CA SER A 38 -9.14 8.71 11.70
C SER A 38 -9.75 8.14 10.42
N THR A 39 -10.90 8.69 10.01
CA THR A 39 -11.50 8.29 8.73
C THR A 39 -10.54 8.63 7.59
N PRO A 40 -10.23 7.67 6.70
CA PRO A 40 -9.37 7.96 5.55
C PRO A 40 -9.95 9.05 4.66
N GLU A 41 -9.09 9.91 4.18
CA GLU A 41 -9.46 10.97 3.25
C GLU A 41 -9.45 10.44 1.82
N ILE A 42 -10.44 10.87 1.04
CA ILE A 42 -10.49 10.54 -0.38
C ILE A 42 -9.90 11.73 -1.16
N ASN A 43 -8.82 11.48 -1.87
CA ASN A 43 -8.12 12.51 -2.62
C ASN A 43 -8.06 12.16 -4.10
N ALA A 44 -8.08 13.17 -4.95
CA ALA A 44 -8.02 12.95 -6.38
C ALA A 44 -6.68 12.30 -6.77
N TYR A 45 -6.75 11.24 -7.56
CA TYR A 45 -5.55 10.66 -8.14
C TYR A 45 -5.05 11.62 -9.22
N PRO A 46 -3.75 11.99 -9.20
CA PRO A 46 -3.25 13.03 -10.06
C PRO A 46 -3.57 12.81 -11.55
N PHE A 47 -4.04 13.88 -12.20
CA PHE A 47 -4.34 13.90 -13.65
C PHE A 47 -5.37 12.87 -14.13
N THR A 48 -6.15 12.26 -13.24
CA THR A 48 -7.14 11.28 -13.61
C THR A 48 -8.46 11.53 -12.90
N THR A 49 -9.49 10.79 -13.27
CA THR A 49 -10.78 10.81 -12.58
C THR A 49 -10.80 9.89 -11.35
N LYS A 50 -9.72 9.13 -11.14
CA LYS A 50 -9.62 8.20 -10.01
C LYS A 50 -9.25 8.94 -8.73
N SER A 51 -9.61 8.34 -7.60
CA SER A 51 -9.30 8.90 -6.29
C SER A 51 -8.40 7.97 -5.50
N LEU A 52 -7.67 8.55 -4.54
CA LEU A 52 -6.83 7.83 -3.59
C LEU A 52 -7.44 7.92 -2.21
N ASN A 53 -7.35 6.84 -1.47
CA ASN A 53 -7.64 6.86 -0.05
C ASN A 53 -6.32 7.10 0.70
N VAL A 54 -6.28 8.16 1.49
CA VAL A 54 -5.11 8.50 2.29
C VAL A 54 -5.52 8.50 3.75
N GLY A 55 -4.79 7.77 4.57
CA GLY A 55 -5.03 7.73 6.00
C GLY A 55 -3.75 7.96 6.78
N TYR A 56 -3.90 8.21 8.06
CA TYR A 56 -2.75 8.48 8.94
C TYR A 56 -2.83 7.58 10.16
N ILE A 57 -1.68 6.98 10.51
CA ILE A 57 -1.51 6.33 11.79
C ILE A 57 -0.78 7.31 12.68
N GLU A 58 -1.38 7.64 13.83
CA GLU A 58 -0.78 8.59 14.75
C GLU A 58 -0.61 7.96 16.13
N LYS A 59 0.62 8.03 16.67
CA LYS A 59 0.93 7.53 17.99
C LYS A 59 2.14 8.30 18.52
N ASN A 60 2.03 8.82 19.77
CA ASN A 60 3.12 9.53 20.42
C ASN A 60 3.68 10.69 19.57
N TYR A 61 2.77 11.49 18.99
CA TYR A 61 3.10 12.64 18.14
C TYR A 61 3.81 12.29 16.83
N ARG A 62 3.81 11.02 16.45
CA ARG A 62 4.37 10.57 15.16
C ARG A 62 3.26 10.17 14.24
N LYS A 63 3.35 10.62 12.99
CA LYS A 63 2.40 10.29 11.95
C LYS A 63 3.05 9.46 10.86
N ILE A 64 2.35 8.41 10.44
CA ILE A 64 2.69 7.64 9.25
C ILE A 64 1.56 7.85 8.24
N GLN A 65 1.91 8.28 7.05
CA GLN A 65 0.95 8.47 5.97
C GLN A 65 0.79 7.16 5.21
N MET A 66 -0.45 6.70 5.07
CA MET A 66 -0.75 5.47 4.31
C MET A 66 -1.60 5.81 3.10
N ILE A 67 -1.18 5.32 1.95
CA ILE A 67 -1.87 5.54 0.69
C ILE A 67 -2.33 4.21 0.12
N ASP A 68 -3.64 4.08 -0.07
CA ASP A 68 -4.22 2.94 -0.76
C ASP A 68 -4.09 3.20 -2.26
N THR A 69 -3.19 2.47 -2.93
CA THR A 69 -3.00 2.64 -4.36
C THR A 69 -4.14 1.99 -5.14
N PRO A 70 -4.48 2.52 -6.33
CA PRO A 70 -5.55 1.93 -7.13
C PRO A 70 -5.30 0.47 -7.45
N GLY A 71 -6.35 -0.35 -7.40
CA GLY A 71 -6.26 -1.77 -7.74
C GLY A 71 -5.92 -2.02 -9.21
N THR A 72 -5.87 -0.97 -10.01
CA THR A 72 -5.47 -1.06 -11.42
C THR A 72 -3.97 -1.28 -11.62
N LEU A 73 -3.19 -1.48 -10.55
CA LEU A 73 -1.77 -1.82 -10.66
C LEU A 73 -1.52 -3.05 -11.53
N ASN A 74 -2.45 -4.00 -11.51
CA ASN A 74 -2.34 -5.19 -12.34
C ASN A 74 -2.56 -4.88 -13.83
N ARG A 75 -3.04 -3.68 -14.14
CA ARG A 75 -3.28 -3.21 -15.50
C ARG A 75 -2.36 -2.04 -15.85
N PHE A 76 -1.17 -2.02 -15.28
CA PHE A 76 -0.21 -0.94 -15.52
C PHE A 76 0.00 -0.67 -17.02
N GLU A 77 0.04 -1.73 -17.82
CA GLU A 77 0.23 -1.64 -19.27
C GLU A 77 -0.95 -0.96 -19.98
N LYS A 78 -2.15 -0.99 -19.36
CA LYS A 78 -3.36 -0.37 -19.92
C LYS A 78 -3.61 1.03 -19.42
N MET A 79 -2.78 1.53 -18.52
CA MET A 79 -2.87 2.90 -18.04
C MET A 79 -2.42 3.86 -19.14
N ASN A 80 -3.05 5.04 -19.22
CA ASN A 80 -2.52 6.09 -20.09
C ASN A 80 -1.24 6.67 -19.48
N ASP A 81 -0.50 7.45 -20.25
CA ASP A 81 0.80 7.98 -19.82
C ASP A 81 0.70 8.86 -18.58
N ILE A 82 -0.36 9.64 -18.46
CA ILE A 82 -0.58 10.51 -17.30
C ILE A 82 -0.81 9.68 -16.05
N GLU A 83 -1.62 8.63 -16.13
CA GLU A 83 -1.87 7.72 -15.02
C GLU A 83 -0.59 6.98 -14.60
N LYS A 84 0.23 6.55 -15.56
CA LYS A 84 1.52 5.91 -15.27
C LYS A 84 2.46 6.85 -14.54
N GLN A 85 2.56 8.10 -14.98
CA GLN A 85 3.39 9.10 -14.32
C GLN A 85 2.92 9.37 -12.89
N ALA A 86 1.62 9.53 -12.70
CA ALA A 86 1.05 9.76 -11.37
C ALA A 86 1.30 8.57 -10.45
N TYR A 87 1.13 7.37 -10.97
CA TYR A 87 1.40 6.13 -10.21
C TYR A 87 2.86 6.05 -9.79
N LEU A 88 3.77 6.32 -10.72
CA LEU A 88 5.20 6.29 -10.44
C LEU A 88 5.60 7.36 -9.42
N ALA A 89 5.00 8.54 -9.49
CA ALA A 89 5.27 9.61 -8.51
C ALA A 89 4.91 9.15 -7.10
N ILE A 90 3.78 8.49 -6.92
CA ILE A 90 3.37 7.96 -5.62
C ILE A 90 4.37 6.90 -5.15
N LYS A 91 4.81 6.04 -6.03
CA LYS A 91 5.80 5.00 -5.70
C LYS A 91 7.15 5.61 -5.31
N ILE A 92 7.53 6.70 -5.93
CA ILE A 92 8.78 7.39 -5.61
C ILE A 92 8.72 8.01 -4.20
N VAL A 93 7.59 8.60 -3.81
CA VAL A 93 7.47 9.20 -2.47
C VAL A 93 7.29 8.16 -1.37
N ALA A 94 6.93 6.93 -1.71
CA ALA A 94 6.77 5.88 -0.72
C ALA A 94 8.11 5.49 -0.10
N ASN A 95 8.16 5.44 1.23
CA ASN A 95 9.32 4.92 1.95
C ASN A 95 9.25 3.42 2.11
N HIS A 96 8.03 2.86 2.08
CA HIS A 96 7.79 1.45 2.29
C HIS A 96 6.51 1.04 1.57
N ILE A 97 6.42 -0.24 1.21
CA ILE A 97 5.24 -0.79 0.54
C ILE A 97 4.71 -1.95 1.36
N ILE A 98 3.40 -1.98 1.55
CA ILE A 98 2.70 -3.15 2.06
C ILE A 98 2.03 -3.83 0.87
N TYR A 99 2.35 -5.08 0.61
CA TYR A 99 1.71 -5.86 -0.43
C TYR A 99 0.73 -6.85 0.20
N ILE A 100 -0.52 -6.82 -0.26
CA ILE A 100 -1.58 -7.67 0.28
C ILE A 100 -1.86 -8.84 -0.64
N PHE A 101 -1.77 -10.06 -0.09
CA PHE A 101 -2.22 -11.29 -0.74
C PHE A 101 -3.59 -11.66 -0.21
N ASP A 102 -4.46 -12.10 -1.10
CA ASP A 102 -5.80 -12.60 -0.78
C ASP A 102 -5.81 -14.13 -0.93
N PRO A 103 -5.84 -14.88 0.18
CA PRO A 103 -5.80 -16.33 0.12
C PRO A 103 -7.10 -16.96 -0.35
N THR A 104 -8.19 -16.19 -0.46
CA THR A 104 -9.46 -16.69 -1.01
C THR A 104 -9.38 -16.86 -2.52
N GLU A 105 -8.34 -16.27 -3.14
CA GLU A 105 -8.06 -16.40 -4.56
C GLU A 105 -9.19 -15.95 -5.48
N GLU A 106 -9.84 -14.81 -5.17
CA GLU A 106 -10.68 -14.14 -6.16
C GLU A 106 -9.86 -13.87 -7.43
N TYR A 107 -8.56 -13.61 -7.24
CA TYR A 107 -7.58 -13.58 -8.31
C TYR A 107 -6.60 -14.73 -8.08
N PRO A 108 -6.26 -15.50 -9.11
CA PRO A 108 -5.33 -16.62 -8.95
C PRO A 108 -4.05 -16.22 -8.26
N MET A 109 -3.55 -17.08 -7.39
CA MET A 109 -2.32 -16.78 -6.63
C MET A 109 -1.14 -16.49 -7.55
N ASP A 110 -1.06 -17.17 -8.69
CA ASP A 110 0.00 -16.90 -9.67
C ASP A 110 -0.02 -15.47 -10.16
N ASP A 111 -1.20 -14.90 -10.39
CA ASP A 111 -1.33 -13.51 -10.81
C ASP A 111 -0.95 -12.55 -9.70
N GLN A 112 -1.33 -12.87 -8.46
CA GLN A 112 -0.96 -12.08 -7.31
C GLN A 112 0.57 -12.08 -7.11
N LEU A 113 1.21 -13.22 -7.31
CA LEU A 113 2.67 -13.33 -7.21
C LEU A 113 3.38 -12.58 -8.34
N LYS A 114 2.81 -12.56 -9.53
CA LYS A 114 3.35 -11.79 -10.66
C LYS A 114 3.33 -10.29 -10.37
N LEU A 115 2.22 -9.81 -9.82
CA LEU A 115 2.12 -8.39 -9.44
C LEU A 115 3.10 -8.07 -8.31
N TYR A 116 3.24 -8.95 -7.34
CA TYR A 116 4.22 -8.80 -6.26
C TYR A 116 5.64 -8.64 -6.83
N SER A 117 6.01 -9.49 -7.79
CA SER A 117 7.32 -9.42 -8.44
C SER A 117 7.52 -8.10 -9.17
N ARG A 118 6.47 -7.59 -9.81
CA ARG A 118 6.50 -6.31 -10.51
C ARG A 118 6.69 -5.15 -9.54
N VAL A 119 5.97 -5.18 -8.42
CA VAL A 119 6.09 -4.16 -7.37
C VAL A 119 7.48 -4.20 -6.75
N LYS A 120 8.03 -5.39 -6.55
CA LYS A 120 9.38 -5.57 -5.99
C LYS A 120 10.46 -4.93 -6.86
N LYS A 121 10.27 -4.88 -8.16
CA LYS A 121 11.22 -4.25 -9.09
C LYS A 121 11.32 -2.74 -8.91
N LEU A 122 10.41 -2.11 -8.16
CA LEU A 122 10.49 -0.68 -7.86
C LEU A 122 11.61 -0.33 -6.89
N GLY A 123 12.25 -1.32 -6.28
CA GLY A 123 13.39 -1.10 -5.39
C GLY A 123 13.05 -0.63 -4.00
N LYS A 124 11.78 -0.65 -3.61
CA LYS A 124 11.35 -0.30 -2.27
C LYS A 124 11.25 -1.54 -1.39
N GLU A 125 11.45 -1.37 -0.10
CA GLU A 125 11.22 -2.46 0.85
C GLU A 125 9.73 -2.77 0.93
N ILE A 126 9.40 -4.05 1.00
CA ILE A 126 8.03 -4.53 1.00
C ILE A 126 7.79 -5.36 2.25
N THR A 127 6.68 -5.11 2.92
CA THR A 127 6.16 -5.99 3.96
C THR A 127 4.93 -6.71 3.40
N VAL A 128 4.90 -8.02 3.56
CA VAL A 128 3.80 -8.85 3.06
C VAL A 128 2.72 -8.98 4.13
N TYR A 129 1.49 -8.75 3.73
CA TYR A 129 0.31 -8.93 4.56
C TYR A 129 -0.66 -9.88 3.87
N ILE A 130 -1.21 -10.82 4.63
CA ILE A 130 -2.22 -11.75 4.12
C ILE A 130 -3.56 -11.36 4.73
N SER A 131 -4.51 -11.01 3.89
CA SER A 131 -5.86 -10.64 4.30
C SER A 131 -6.76 -11.87 4.42
N LYS A 132 -7.96 -11.66 4.96
CA LYS A 132 -9.05 -12.65 4.94
C LYS A 132 -8.65 -14.03 5.45
N THR A 133 -7.76 -14.10 6.43
CA THR A 133 -7.29 -15.37 6.97
C THR A 133 -8.38 -16.16 7.68
N ASP A 134 -9.43 -15.48 8.13
CA ASP A 134 -10.60 -16.09 8.75
C ASP A 134 -11.53 -16.78 7.73
N MET A 135 -11.32 -16.54 6.45
CA MET A 135 -12.15 -17.09 5.38
C MET A 135 -11.54 -18.34 4.73
N VAL A 136 -10.35 -18.74 5.14
CA VAL A 136 -9.66 -19.92 4.60
C VAL A 136 -9.16 -20.80 5.75
N GLU A 137 -9.01 -22.09 5.49
CA GLU A 137 -8.57 -23.02 6.52
C GLU A 137 -7.10 -22.86 6.90
N ASN A 138 -6.26 -22.56 5.92
CA ASN A 138 -4.83 -22.59 6.12
C ASN A 138 -4.09 -21.67 5.13
N VAL A 139 -3.15 -20.89 5.65
CA VAL A 139 -2.30 -20.02 4.83
C VAL A 139 -0.82 -20.36 4.96
N ASP A 140 -0.50 -21.53 5.52
CA ASP A 140 0.88 -21.90 5.81
C ASP A 140 1.75 -22.00 4.57
N GLU A 141 1.23 -22.52 3.47
CA GLU A 141 1.98 -22.60 2.22
C GLU A 141 2.35 -21.23 1.68
N LEU A 142 1.43 -20.28 1.77
CA LEU A 142 1.70 -18.92 1.35
C LEU A 142 2.71 -18.26 2.28
N LYS A 143 2.60 -18.45 3.58
CA LYS A 143 3.55 -17.92 4.56
C LYS A 143 4.97 -18.43 4.33
N LYS A 144 5.13 -19.68 3.93
CA LYS A 144 6.44 -20.28 3.69
C LYS A 144 7.22 -19.64 2.55
N ARG A 145 6.54 -18.92 1.67
CA ARG A 145 7.19 -18.25 0.54
C ARG A 145 7.93 -16.98 0.93
N PHE A 146 7.71 -16.49 2.16
CA PHE A 146 8.26 -15.21 2.61
C PHE A 146 8.89 -15.37 3.98
N ASP A 147 9.96 -14.61 4.22
CA ASP A 147 10.66 -14.64 5.50
C ASP A 147 9.84 -14.02 6.62
N GLU A 148 9.04 -13.01 6.30
CA GLU A 148 8.25 -12.28 7.28
C GLU A 148 6.88 -11.96 6.68
N VAL A 149 5.82 -12.34 7.39
CA VAL A 149 4.44 -12.16 6.94
C VAL A 149 3.59 -11.70 8.11
N TYR A 150 2.67 -10.78 7.84
CA TYR A 150 1.73 -10.26 8.84
C TYR A 150 0.30 -10.62 8.45
N THR A 151 -0.50 -10.92 9.45
CA THR A 151 -1.93 -11.21 9.31
C THR A 151 -2.78 -10.38 10.25
N ASP A 152 -2.15 -9.64 11.16
CA ASP A 152 -2.83 -8.80 12.15
C ASP A 152 -2.45 -7.34 11.92
N PRO A 153 -3.44 -6.44 11.73
CA PRO A 153 -3.16 -5.01 11.55
C PRO A 153 -2.39 -4.38 12.71
N LYS A 154 -2.59 -4.85 13.94
CA LYS A 154 -1.88 -4.31 15.11
C LYS A 154 -0.39 -4.62 15.06
N GLU A 155 -0.04 -5.85 14.70
CA GLU A 155 1.36 -6.23 14.56
C GLU A 155 2.03 -5.50 13.40
N LEU A 156 1.30 -5.30 12.33
CA LEU A 156 1.78 -4.54 11.19
C LEU A 156 2.05 -3.08 11.56
N SER A 157 1.17 -2.47 12.35
CA SER A 157 1.37 -1.10 12.85
C SER A 157 2.65 -0.98 13.65
N LYS A 158 2.92 -1.95 14.53
CA LYS A 158 4.16 -1.97 15.33
C LYS A 158 5.38 -2.03 14.42
N LYS A 159 5.33 -2.83 13.37
CA LYS A 159 6.43 -2.94 12.40
C LYS A 159 6.69 -1.60 11.71
N LEU A 160 5.63 -0.92 11.29
CA LEU A 160 5.75 0.37 10.60
C LEU A 160 6.35 1.45 11.51
N TYR A 161 5.99 1.48 12.79
CA TYR A 161 6.59 2.41 13.74
C TYR A 161 8.08 2.14 13.92
N LYS A 162 8.49 0.89 13.99
CA LYS A 162 9.92 0.54 14.07
C LYS A 162 10.67 1.01 12.84
N LEU A 163 10.10 0.85 11.66
CA LEU A 163 10.71 1.32 10.41
C LEU A 163 10.82 2.83 10.37
N ASN A 164 9.80 3.53 10.82
CA ASN A 164 9.80 4.99 10.89
C ASN A 164 10.89 5.49 11.83
N ASN A 165 11.07 4.85 12.98
CA ASN A 165 12.09 5.21 13.93
C ASN A 165 13.51 5.07 13.38
N LYS A 166 13.77 4.00 12.62
CA LYS A 166 15.08 3.78 12.01
C LYS A 166 15.46 4.85 10.99
N ILE A 167 14.47 5.35 10.25
CA ILE A 167 14.74 6.36 9.22
C ILE A 167 15.04 7.73 9.83
N LYS A 168 14.52 8.02 11.01
CA LYS A 168 14.76 9.29 11.68
C LYS A 168 16.12 9.35 12.40
N ASP A 169 16.68 8.20 12.65
CA ASP A 169 18.00 8.09 13.28
C ASP A 169 19.08 8.05 12.20
#